data_5295886b49ca16d16f6837a12361d159
#
_entry.id   5295886b49ca16d16f6837a12361d159
#
_cell.length_a   1.000
_cell.length_b   1.000
_cell.length_c   1.000
_cell.angle_alpha   90.00
_cell.angle_beta   90.00
_cell.angle_gamma   90.00
#
_symmetry.space_group_name_H-M   'P 1'
#
loop_
_entity.id
_entity.type
_entity.pdbx_description
1 polymer ?
#
loop_
_entity_poly.entity_id
_entity_poly.type
_entity_poly.pdbx_seq_one_letter_code
_entity_poly.pdbx_strand_id
1 'polypeptide(L)'
;MYAELINNYRATNKLKIVEVNAKDFSEIDTKIFLRELNAGEKMHLYFIFENNLKNASEDEKLLFALNMALCDSEGNRTEKDENYSLLCDLPNDLLQKLLEENTKLLTMSESEKKISAVDTVD
;
A
#
# COMPACT_ATOMS: atom_id res chain seq x y z
N MET A 1 12.53 -23.02 -14.28
CA MET A 1 11.09 -23.21 -14.56
C MET A 1 10.22 -22.24 -13.79
N TYR A 2 10.28 -22.23 -12.46
CA TYR A 2 9.47 -21.32 -11.65
C TYR A 2 9.86 -19.85 -11.81
N ALA A 3 11.16 -19.56 -11.99
CA ALA A 3 11.62 -18.20 -12.21
C ALA A 3 11.02 -17.58 -13.47
N GLU A 4 10.89 -18.37 -14.53
CA GLU A 4 10.28 -17.92 -15.77
C GLU A 4 8.81 -17.64 -15.62
N LEU A 5 8.08 -18.50 -14.88
CA LEU A 5 6.69 -18.29 -14.56
C LEU A 5 6.49 -16.98 -13.79
N ILE A 6 7.32 -16.74 -12.78
CA ILE A 6 7.25 -15.53 -11.95
C ILE A 6 7.53 -14.29 -12.80
N ASN A 7 8.55 -14.34 -13.64
CA ASN A 7 8.89 -13.21 -14.51
C ASN A 7 7.76 -12.89 -15.50
N ASN A 8 7.13 -13.93 -16.06
CA ASN A 8 6.00 -13.75 -16.96
C ASN A 8 4.80 -13.11 -16.22
N TYR A 9 4.54 -13.54 -15.00
CA TYR A 9 3.48 -12.95 -14.19
C TYR A 9 3.76 -11.46 -13.93
N ARG A 10 4.98 -11.11 -13.53
CA ARG A 10 5.37 -9.72 -13.29
C ARG A 10 5.21 -8.84 -14.52
N ALA A 11 5.47 -9.39 -15.70
CA ALA A 11 5.36 -8.64 -16.96
C ALA A 11 3.90 -8.32 -17.31
N THR A 12 2.97 -9.21 -16.94
CA THR A 12 1.57 -9.08 -17.32
C THR A 12 0.65 -8.55 -16.22
N ASN A 13 1.04 -8.71 -14.96
CA ASN A 13 0.20 -8.37 -13.80
C ASN A 13 0.94 -7.39 -12.89
N LYS A 14 0.86 -6.11 -13.23
CA LYS A 14 1.51 -5.07 -12.44
C LYS A 14 0.71 -4.79 -11.17
N LEU A 15 1.42 -4.50 -10.09
CA LEU A 15 0.81 -4.08 -8.85
C LEU A 15 0.15 -2.71 -9.03
N LYS A 16 -1.01 -2.54 -8.44
CA LYS A 16 -1.78 -1.30 -8.55
C LYS A 16 -1.11 -0.19 -7.74
N ILE A 17 -1.00 0.99 -8.35
CA ILE A 17 -0.49 2.20 -7.70
C ILE A 17 -1.61 3.23 -7.67
N VAL A 18 -1.81 3.84 -6.50
CA VAL A 18 -2.79 4.91 -6.29
C VAL A 18 -2.05 6.20 -6.00
N GLU A 19 -2.46 7.28 -6.65
CA GLU A 19 -1.92 8.62 -6.43
C GLU A 19 -2.86 9.40 -5.52
N VAL A 20 -2.31 10.03 -4.49
CA VAL A 20 -3.03 10.96 -3.62
C VAL A 20 -2.34 12.31 -3.70
N ASN A 21 -3.06 13.35 -4.09
CA ASN A 21 -2.52 14.69 -4.11
C ASN A 21 -2.66 15.30 -2.72
N ALA A 22 -1.55 15.45 -2.01
CA ALA A 22 -1.54 15.94 -0.63
C ALA A 22 -2.17 17.33 -0.51
N LYS A 23 -2.09 18.15 -1.56
CA LYS A 23 -2.65 19.51 -1.55
C LYS A 23 -4.16 19.53 -1.41
N ASP A 24 -4.83 18.48 -1.83
CA ASP A 24 -6.30 18.39 -1.69
C ASP A 24 -6.73 18.25 -0.22
N PHE A 25 -5.81 17.86 0.66
CA PHE A 25 -6.11 17.55 2.06
C PHE A 25 -5.24 18.32 3.07
N SER A 26 -4.31 19.14 2.58
CA SER A 26 -3.35 19.85 3.42
C SER A 26 -2.69 21.00 2.66
N GLU A 27 -1.76 21.70 3.32
CA GLU A 27 -0.94 22.74 2.68
C GLU A 27 0.26 22.16 1.94
N ILE A 28 0.48 20.85 2.03
CA ILE A 28 1.61 20.18 1.40
C ILE A 28 1.36 20.01 -0.10
N ASP A 29 2.22 20.60 -0.94
CA ASP A 29 2.09 20.52 -2.39
C ASP A 29 2.97 19.39 -2.93
N THR A 30 2.47 18.16 -2.77
CA THR A 30 3.20 16.96 -3.17
C THR A 30 2.21 15.87 -3.53
N LYS A 31 2.61 15.02 -4.46
CA LYS A 31 1.85 13.80 -4.80
C LYS A 31 2.44 12.64 -4.01
N ILE A 32 1.57 11.84 -3.41
CA ILE A 32 1.95 10.66 -2.63
C ILE A 32 1.42 9.43 -3.36
N PHE A 33 2.26 8.41 -3.48
CA PHE A 33 1.89 7.18 -4.19
C PHE A 33 1.84 6.02 -3.20
N LEU A 34 0.80 5.22 -3.32
CA LEU A 34 0.61 3.99 -2.56
C LEU A 34 0.53 2.82 -3.53
N ARG A 35 1.17 1.72 -3.20
CA ARG A 35 1.17 0.54 -4.05
C ARG A 35 0.59 -0.64 -3.27
N GLU A 36 -0.18 -1.50 -3.95
CA GLU A 36 -0.57 -2.76 -3.33
C GLU A 36 0.68 -3.59 -3.02
N LEU A 37 0.60 -4.41 -1.98
CA LEU A 37 1.70 -5.25 -1.56
C LEU A 37 1.69 -6.56 -2.36
N ASN A 38 2.88 -7.06 -2.71
CA ASN A 38 3.00 -8.39 -3.29
C ASN A 38 2.88 -9.46 -2.18
N ALA A 39 2.88 -10.74 -2.57
CA ALA A 39 2.69 -11.84 -1.62
C ALA A 39 3.76 -11.85 -0.53
N GLY A 40 5.02 -11.65 -0.90
CA GLY A 40 6.12 -11.63 0.07
C GLY A 40 6.00 -10.48 1.06
N GLU A 41 5.59 -9.32 0.59
CA GLU A 41 5.37 -8.16 1.46
C GLU A 41 4.21 -8.37 2.41
N LYS A 42 3.11 -9.00 1.95
CA LYS A 42 1.98 -9.34 2.82
C LYS A 42 2.37 -10.34 3.89
N MET A 43 3.18 -11.34 3.54
CA MET A 43 3.69 -12.31 4.52
C MET A 43 4.52 -11.61 5.58
N HIS A 44 5.40 -10.69 5.17
CA HIS A 44 6.20 -9.90 6.10
C HIS A 44 5.32 -9.07 7.02
N LEU A 45 4.29 -8.41 6.46
CA LEU A 45 3.35 -7.59 7.22
C LEU A 45 2.65 -8.42 8.31
N TYR A 46 2.14 -9.60 7.97
CA TYR A 46 1.48 -10.47 8.95
C TYR A 46 2.45 -10.97 10.02
N PHE A 47 3.68 -11.28 9.62
CA PHE A 47 4.71 -11.66 10.59
C PHE A 47 4.95 -10.55 11.62
N ILE A 48 5.07 -9.31 11.16
CA ILE A 48 5.26 -8.16 12.04
C ILE A 48 4.06 -7.97 12.95
N PHE A 49 2.83 -8.12 12.43
CA PHE A 49 1.62 -8.00 13.23
C PHE A 49 1.56 -9.04 14.36
N GLU A 50 2.00 -10.27 14.08
CA GLU A 50 1.94 -11.34 15.06
C GLU A 50 3.08 -11.32 16.06
N ASN A 51 4.19 -10.65 15.75
CA ASN A 51 5.39 -10.66 16.61
C ASN A 51 5.69 -9.28 17.19
N ASN A 52 6.10 -8.33 16.34
CA ASN A 52 6.55 -7.01 16.81
C ASN A 52 5.39 -6.11 17.24
N LEU A 53 4.24 -6.23 16.58
CA LEU A 53 3.06 -5.39 16.84
C LEU A 53 1.89 -6.19 17.43
N LYS A 54 2.18 -7.32 18.07
CA LYS A 54 1.15 -8.21 18.62
C LYS A 54 0.22 -7.49 19.60
N ASN A 55 0.76 -6.63 20.43
CA ASN A 55 0.00 -5.90 21.45
C ASN A 55 -0.31 -4.45 21.04
N ALA A 56 -0.01 -4.09 19.78
CA ALA A 56 -0.26 -2.76 19.27
C ALA A 56 -1.76 -2.57 18.95
N SER A 57 -2.19 -1.30 18.94
CA SER A 57 -3.55 -0.96 18.53
C SER A 57 -3.75 -1.23 17.03
N GLU A 58 -5.02 -1.30 16.61
CA GLU A 58 -5.34 -1.41 15.18
C GLU A 58 -4.80 -0.21 14.41
N ASP A 59 -4.87 0.98 14.99
CA ASP A 59 -4.36 2.19 14.35
C ASP A 59 -2.87 2.09 14.08
N GLU A 60 -2.10 1.59 15.03
CA GLU A 60 -0.65 1.42 14.86
C GLU A 60 -0.33 0.39 13.76
N LYS A 61 -1.09 -0.70 13.72
CA LYS A 61 -0.94 -1.71 12.66
C LYS A 61 -1.25 -1.11 11.29
N LEU A 62 -2.29 -0.29 11.19
CA LEU A 62 -2.64 0.37 9.94
C LEU A 62 -1.57 1.36 9.49
N LEU A 63 -0.96 2.07 10.42
CA LEU A 63 0.18 2.96 10.10
C LEU A 63 1.37 2.18 9.54
N PHE A 64 1.67 1.04 10.14
CA PHE A 64 2.76 0.19 9.65
C PHE A 64 2.47 -0.30 8.22
N ALA A 65 1.25 -0.76 7.97
CA ALA A 65 0.84 -1.23 6.65
C ALA A 65 0.91 -0.09 5.62
N LEU A 66 0.46 1.11 5.99
CA LEU A 66 0.54 2.28 5.12
C LEU A 66 1.99 2.60 4.77
N ASN A 67 2.88 2.56 5.75
CA ASN A 67 4.30 2.84 5.54
C ASN A 67 4.93 1.87 4.54
N MET A 68 4.51 0.60 4.57
CA MET A 68 4.98 -0.39 3.59
C MET A 68 4.50 -0.08 2.18
N ALA A 69 3.33 0.52 2.05
CA ALA A 69 2.72 0.82 0.76
C ALA A 69 3.29 2.08 0.09
N LEU A 70 3.92 2.96 0.85
CA LEU A 70 4.48 4.21 0.29
C LEU A 70 5.55 3.90 -0.75
N CYS A 71 5.40 4.51 -1.91
CA CYS A 71 6.29 4.27 -3.03
C CYS A 71 6.48 5.52 -3.87
N ASP A 72 7.37 5.46 -4.85
CA ASP A 72 7.51 6.49 -5.86
C ASP A 72 6.54 6.24 -7.02
N SER A 73 6.55 7.09 -8.04
CA SER A 73 5.64 6.98 -9.18
C SER A 73 5.84 5.68 -9.99
N GLU A 74 6.98 5.03 -9.83
CA GLU A 74 7.30 3.77 -10.52
C GLU A 74 6.98 2.54 -9.67
N GLY A 75 6.55 2.73 -8.43
CA GLY A 75 6.17 1.64 -7.55
C GLY A 75 7.29 1.10 -6.68
N ASN A 76 8.40 1.82 -6.56
CA ASN A 76 9.50 1.41 -5.68
C ASN A 76 9.26 1.93 -4.27
N ARG A 77 9.39 1.07 -3.27
CA ARG A 77 9.22 1.47 -1.87
C ARG A 77 10.22 2.58 -1.52
N THR A 78 9.74 3.58 -0.79
CA THR A 78 10.55 4.74 -0.41
C THR A 78 10.89 4.78 1.08
N GLU A 79 10.13 4.07 1.94
CA GLU A 79 10.28 4.18 3.39
C GLU A 79 10.75 2.88 4.01
N LYS A 80 11.57 3.02 5.06
CA LYS A 80 11.97 1.88 5.89
C LYS A 80 10.87 1.55 6.88
N ASP A 81 10.72 0.27 7.22
CA ASP A 81 9.68 -0.20 8.14
C ASP A 81 9.67 0.57 9.47
N GLU A 82 10.84 0.86 10.02
CA GLU A 82 10.98 1.54 11.31
C GLU A 82 10.46 2.98 11.31
N ASN A 83 10.21 3.57 10.14
CA ASN A 83 9.76 4.95 10.03
C ASN A 83 8.24 5.11 10.09
N TYR A 84 7.50 4.03 10.33
CA TYR A 84 6.03 4.08 10.27
C TYR A 84 5.41 5.09 11.25
N SER A 85 6.05 5.31 12.41
CA SER A 85 5.52 6.24 13.41
C SER A 85 5.60 7.71 12.98
N LEU A 86 6.48 8.02 12.01
CA LEU A 86 6.62 9.38 11.48
C LEU A 86 5.35 9.85 10.76
N LEU A 87 4.52 8.92 10.29
CA LEU A 87 3.27 9.25 9.62
C LEU A 87 2.30 10.01 10.53
N CYS A 88 2.44 9.87 11.85
CA CYS A 88 1.60 10.59 12.80
C CYS A 88 1.82 12.10 12.76
N ASP A 89 2.92 12.56 12.16
CA ASP A 89 3.22 13.99 12.05
C ASP A 89 2.56 14.64 10.82
N LEU A 90 1.88 13.84 9.99
CA LEU A 90 1.15 14.36 8.85
C LEU A 90 -0.14 15.06 9.29
N PRO A 91 -0.65 16.02 8.49
CA PRO A 91 -1.98 16.60 8.74
C PRO A 91 -3.04 15.50 8.80
N ASN A 92 -3.99 15.64 9.74
CA ASN A 92 -4.97 14.61 10.00
C ASN A 92 -5.78 14.20 8.76
N ASP A 93 -6.27 15.17 8.00
CA ASP A 93 -7.11 14.87 6.84
C ASP A 93 -6.33 14.09 5.77
N LEU A 94 -5.05 14.44 5.58
CA LEU A 94 -4.18 13.74 4.67
C LEU A 94 -3.93 12.31 5.13
N LEU A 95 -3.58 12.13 6.40
CA LEU A 95 -3.33 10.80 6.95
C LEU A 95 -4.56 9.91 6.85
N GLN A 96 -5.74 10.44 7.17
CA GLN A 96 -6.99 9.69 7.04
C GLN A 96 -7.25 9.25 5.60
N LYS A 97 -6.99 10.13 4.63
CA LYS A 97 -7.14 9.79 3.22
C LYS A 97 -6.18 8.69 2.79
N LEU A 98 -4.92 8.77 3.23
CA LEU A 98 -3.92 7.75 2.92
C LEU A 98 -4.31 6.39 3.52
N LEU A 99 -4.78 6.39 4.78
CA LEU A 99 -5.22 5.16 5.43
C LEU A 99 -6.42 4.55 4.72
N GLU A 100 -7.38 5.37 4.31
CA GLU A 100 -8.55 4.92 3.56
C GLU A 100 -8.15 4.25 2.26
N GLU A 101 -7.30 4.90 1.47
CA GLU A 101 -6.86 4.35 0.19
C GLU A 101 -6.03 3.08 0.37
N ASN A 102 -5.18 3.04 1.40
CA ASN A 102 -4.38 1.85 1.67
C ASN A 102 -5.25 0.67 2.11
N THR A 103 -6.29 0.92 2.89
CA THR A 103 -7.23 -0.13 3.30
C THR A 103 -7.89 -0.77 2.08
N LYS A 104 -8.27 0.06 1.10
CA LYS A 104 -8.84 -0.47 -0.15
C LYS A 104 -7.85 -1.37 -0.88
N LEU A 105 -6.58 -0.97 -0.93
CA LEU A 105 -5.54 -1.78 -1.58
C LEU A 105 -5.30 -3.10 -0.85
N LEU A 106 -5.27 -3.07 0.49
CA LEU A 106 -5.03 -4.27 1.31
C LEU A 106 -6.15 -5.30 1.18
N THR A 107 -7.39 -4.86 1.00
CA THR A 107 -8.55 -5.74 0.92
C THR A 107 -8.86 -6.20 -0.50
N MET A 108 -8.17 -5.64 -1.51
CA MET A 108 -8.39 -6.02 -2.91
C MET A 108 -7.82 -7.40 -3.19
N SER A 109 -8.66 -8.30 -3.72
CA SER A 109 -8.24 -9.63 -4.14
C SER A 109 -7.95 -9.66 -5.65
N GLU A 110 -7.28 -10.71 -6.11
CA GLU A 110 -7.05 -10.90 -7.55
C GLU A 110 -8.38 -11.00 -8.31
N SER A 111 -9.38 -11.63 -7.71
CA SER A 111 -10.72 -11.72 -8.32
C SER A 111 -11.36 -10.36 -8.47
N GLU A 112 -11.25 -9.51 -7.46
CA GLU A 112 -11.78 -8.15 -7.49
C GLU A 112 -11.08 -7.30 -8.56
N LYS A 113 -9.77 -7.46 -8.70
CA LYS A 113 -9.00 -6.77 -9.74
C LYS A 113 -9.48 -7.16 -11.13
N LYS A 114 -9.73 -8.45 -11.37
CA LYS A 114 -10.23 -8.94 -12.64
C LYS A 114 -11.62 -8.41 -12.93
N ILE A 115 -12.50 -8.42 -11.93
CA ILE A 115 -13.85 -7.88 -12.07
C ILE A 115 -13.80 -6.39 -12.40
N SER A 116 -12.96 -5.63 -11.72
CA SER A 116 -12.81 -4.20 -11.99
C SER A 116 -12.32 -3.94 -13.42
N ALA A 117 -11.39 -4.76 -13.90
CA ALA A 117 -10.88 -4.64 -15.26
C ALA A 117 -11.95 -4.97 -16.31
N VAL A 118 -12.80 -5.96 -16.03
CA VAL A 118 -13.91 -6.34 -16.92
C VAL A 118 -14.98 -5.24 -16.93
N ASP A 119 -15.29 -4.66 -15.78
CA ASP A 119 -16.29 -3.61 -15.68
C ASP A 119 -15.94 -2.39 -16.52
N THR A 120 -14.67 -2.10 -16.69
CA THR A 120 -14.23 -0.99 -17.54
C THR A 120 -14.43 -1.29 -19.03
N VAL A 121 -14.58 -2.53 -19.40
CA VAL A 121 -14.80 -2.97 -20.80
C VAL A 121 -16.28 -2.97 -21.14
N ASP A 122 -17.10 -3.30 -20.18
CA ASP A 122 -18.55 -3.35 -20.36
C ASP A 122 -19.16 -1.95 -20.38
#